data_e72a2545e8ba50832d11c2580f5bc32f
#
_entry.id   e72a2545e8ba50832d11c2580f5bc32f
#
_cell.length_a   1.000
_cell.length_b   1.000
_cell.length_c   1.000
_cell.angle_alpha   90.00
_cell.angle_beta   90.00
_cell.angle_gamma   90.00
#
_symmetry.space_group_name_H-M   'P 1'
#
loop_
_entity.id
_entity.type
_entity.pdbx_description
1 polymer ?
#
loop_
_entity_poly.entity_id
_entity_poly.type
_entity_poly.pdbx_seq_one_letter_code
_entity_poly.pdbx_strand_id
1 'polypeptide(L)'
;MSVIETVFWGAISGILTTVVLWLFSLMVKKAFIPWYQELIYKGVDLKGTWKYNVKYDNGVIYSCQLDLKQSAHRVYGLGSMRVEHSNNDYIQNLTIDGETWEGFLIIKMRSTSNSSLSFVSGLFKIEERGGKLTGSWAYRGRQDTVRHEELNFERVNG
;
A
#
# COMPACT_ATOMS: atom_id res chain seq x y z
N MET A 1 10.66 -56.17 15.89
CA MET A 1 10.14 -55.23 14.87
C MET A 1 10.55 -55.77 13.51
N SER A 2 9.62 -55.93 12.63
CA SER A 2 9.93 -56.31 11.24
C SER A 2 10.55 -55.13 10.50
N VAL A 3 11.39 -55.41 9.49
CA VAL A 3 12.02 -54.39 8.66
C VAL A 3 10.97 -53.45 8.07
N ILE A 4 9.82 -53.97 7.73
CA ILE A 4 8.68 -53.24 7.16
C ILE A 4 8.12 -52.20 8.17
N GLU A 5 7.97 -52.59 9.45
CA GLU A 5 7.51 -51.67 10.50
C GLU A 5 8.50 -50.52 10.70
N THR A 6 9.81 -50.79 10.68
CA THR A 6 10.84 -49.75 10.84
C THR A 6 10.80 -48.76 9.69
N VAL A 7 10.65 -49.24 8.44
CA VAL A 7 10.53 -48.39 7.26
C VAL A 7 9.23 -47.55 7.32
N PHE A 8 8.13 -48.15 7.71
CA PHE A 8 6.84 -47.48 7.82
C PHE A 8 6.88 -46.31 8.85
N TRP A 9 7.38 -46.61 10.05
CA TRP A 9 7.54 -45.56 11.09
C TRP A 9 8.55 -44.50 10.71
N GLY A 10 9.62 -44.86 10.00
CA GLY A 10 10.59 -43.90 9.45
C GLY A 10 9.96 -42.96 8.43
N ALA A 11 9.13 -43.47 7.52
CA ALA A 11 8.41 -42.66 6.54
C ALA A 11 7.42 -41.69 7.20
N ILE A 12 6.63 -42.16 8.17
CA ILE A 12 5.68 -41.31 8.93
C ILE A 12 6.44 -40.18 9.66
N SER A 13 7.52 -40.52 10.35
CA SER A 13 8.36 -39.55 11.07
C SER A 13 8.93 -38.49 10.11
N GLY A 14 9.40 -38.88 8.93
CA GLY A 14 9.91 -37.96 7.92
C GLY A 14 8.85 -37.00 7.41
N ILE A 15 7.65 -37.49 7.12
CA ILE A 15 6.51 -36.65 6.70
C ILE A 15 6.14 -35.69 7.83
N LEU A 16 6.00 -36.17 9.05
CA LEU A 16 5.65 -35.33 10.20
C LEU A 16 6.68 -34.23 10.43
N THR A 17 7.94 -34.54 10.37
CA THR A 17 9.04 -33.55 10.50
C THR A 17 8.95 -32.49 9.40
N THR A 18 8.70 -32.90 8.17
CA THR A 18 8.58 -31.97 7.03
C THR A 18 7.42 -31.00 7.23
N VAL A 19 6.27 -31.50 7.68
CA VAL A 19 5.09 -30.66 7.97
C VAL A 19 5.38 -29.67 9.10
N VAL A 20 6.02 -30.11 10.16
CA VAL A 20 6.41 -29.22 11.29
C VAL A 20 7.36 -28.13 10.83
N LEU A 21 8.40 -28.48 10.07
CA LEU A 21 9.36 -27.49 9.53
C LEU A 21 8.70 -26.52 8.58
N TRP A 22 7.76 -26.97 7.76
CA TRP A 22 7.00 -26.11 6.86
C TRP A 22 6.12 -25.11 7.62
N LEU A 23 5.38 -25.56 8.64
CA LEU A 23 4.58 -24.70 9.51
C LEU A 23 5.45 -23.69 10.26
N PHE A 24 6.59 -24.13 10.80
CA PHE A 24 7.55 -23.25 11.45
C PHE A 24 8.09 -22.18 10.49
N SER A 25 8.45 -22.55 9.27
CA SER A 25 8.87 -21.61 8.22
C SER A 25 7.79 -20.57 7.90
N LEU A 26 6.51 -20.98 7.84
CA LEU A 26 5.40 -20.06 7.63
C LEU A 26 5.25 -19.09 8.81
N MET A 27 5.37 -19.57 10.04
CA MET A 27 5.29 -18.73 11.24
C MET A 27 6.42 -17.69 11.26
N VAL A 28 7.65 -18.12 10.97
CA VAL A 28 8.80 -17.18 10.91
C VAL A 28 8.59 -16.13 9.83
N LYS A 29 8.21 -16.53 8.62
CA LYS A 29 8.02 -15.58 7.50
C LYS A 29 6.84 -14.62 7.67
N LYS A 30 5.73 -15.10 8.25
CA LYS A 30 4.49 -14.30 8.33
C LYS A 30 4.33 -13.52 9.63
N ALA A 31 4.96 -13.94 10.71
CA ALA A 31 4.83 -13.31 12.01
C ALA A 31 6.15 -12.72 12.52
N PHE A 32 7.21 -13.53 12.59
CA PHE A 32 8.46 -13.10 13.22
C PHE A 32 9.19 -12.04 12.41
N ILE A 33 9.36 -12.24 11.10
CA ILE A 33 10.08 -11.28 10.24
C ILE A 33 9.38 -9.93 10.18
N PRO A 34 8.06 -9.82 9.93
CA PRO A 34 7.37 -8.53 9.96
C PRO A 34 7.45 -7.83 11.32
N TRP A 35 7.24 -8.58 12.40
CA TRP A 35 7.37 -8.03 13.76
C TRP A 35 8.77 -7.49 14.04
N TYR A 36 9.82 -8.24 13.69
CA TYR A 36 11.20 -7.80 13.85
C TYR A 36 11.53 -6.57 13.01
N GLN A 37 11.07 -6.53 11.77
CA GLN A 37 11.23 -5.36 10.90
C GLN A 37 10.55 -4.11 11.48
N GLU A 38 9.36 -4.26 12.05
CA GLU A 38 8.65 -3.15 12.69
C GLU A 38 9.39 -2.63 13.94
N LEU A 39 9.98 -3.54 14.73
CA LEU A 39 10.73 -3.20 15.94
C LEU A 39 12.00 -2.38 15.63
N ILE A 40 12.71 -2.69 14.55
CA ILE A 40 13.94 -1.99 14.18
C ILE A 40 13.73 -0.82 13.23
N TYR A 41 12.50 -0.63 12.73
CA TYR A 41 12.20 0.46 11.81
C TYR A 41 12.33 1.81 12.49
N LYS A 42 13.27 2.64 11.99
CA LYS A 42 13.55 4.00 12.47
C LYS A 42 13.11 5.08 11.45
N GLY A 43 12.31 4.71 10.47
CA GLY A 43 11.82 5.63 9.46
C GLY A 43 10.65 6.49 9.93
N VAL A 44 10.20 7.36 9.05
CA VAL A 44 9.08 8.27 9.32
C VAL A 44 7.76 7.48 9.37
N ASP A 45 6.91 7.78 10.34
CA ASP A 45 5.56 7.23 10.43
C ASP A 45 4.59 7.99 9.52
N LEU A 46 4.05 7.27 8.53
CA LEU A 46 3.09 7.79 7.56
C LEU A 46 1.65 7.32 7.82
N LYS A 47 1.39 6.63 8.94
CA LYS A 47 0.04 6.20 9.32
C LYS A 47 -0.89 7.39 9.47
N GLY A 48 -2.11 7.30 8.99
CA GLY A 48 -3.14 8.32 9.16
C GLY A 48 -3.77 8.75 7.85
N THR A 49 -4.55 9.82 7.94
CA THR A 49 -5.31 10.37 6.83
C THR A 49 -4.54 11.53 6.20
N TRP A 50 -4.43 11.50 4.89
CA TRP A 50 -3.74 12.50 4.07
C TRP A 50 -4.74 13.10 3.10
N LYS A 51 -4.69 14.41 2.90
CA LYS A 51 -5.60 15.11 2.00
C LYS A 51 -4.86 16.01 1.01
N TYR A 52 -5.38 16.03 -0.18
CA TYR A 52 -5.03 16.95 -1.24
C TYR A 52 -6.31 17.54 -1.82
N ASN A 53 -6.38 18.87 -1.93
CA ASN A 53 -7.51 19.57 -2.52
C ASN A 53 -6.99 20.64 -3.46
N VAL A 54 -7.54 20.69 -4.66
CA VAL A 54 -7.26 21.75 -5.63
C VAL A 54 -8.56 22.21 -6.27
N LYS A 55 -8.68 23.52 -6.46
CA LYS A 55 -9.76 24.13 -7.21
C LYS A 55 -9.18 24.71 -8.50
N TYR A 56 -9.67 24.23 -9.62
CA TYR A 56 -9.28 24.71 -10.93
C TYR A 56 -10.09 25.96 -11.34
N ASP A 57 -9.54 26.77 -12.25
CA ASP A 57 -10.18 28.01 -12.74
C ASP A 57 -11.55 27.79 -13.41
N ASN A 58 -11.78 26.58 -13.91
CA ASN A 58 -13.08 26.17 -14.50
C ASN A 58 -14.15 25.79 -13.46
N GLY A 59 -13.88 26.01 -12.16
CA GLY A 59 -14.78 25.71 -11.05
C GLY A 59 -14.82 24.25 -10.61
N VAL A 60 -14.04 23.36 -11.23
CA VAL A 60 -13.91 21.96 -10.82
C VAL A 60 -13.09 21.88 -9.53
N ILE A 61 -13.62 21.19 -8.52
CA ILE A 61 -12.89 20.87 -7.30
C ILE A 61 -12.46 19.42 -7.38
N TYR A 62 -11.16 19.20 -7.23
CA TYR A 62 -10.56 17.89 -7.15
C TYR A 62 -10.06 17.65 -5.74
N SER A 63 -10.53 16.59 -5.11
CA SER A 63 -10.10 16.21 -3.77
C SER A 63 -9.65 14.75 -3.77
N CYS A 64 -8.54 14.49 -3.07
CA CYS A 64 -8.02 13.16 -2.87
C CYS A 64 -7.72 12.95 -1.38
N GLN A 65 -8.23 11.87 -0.83
CA GLN A 65 -7.95 11.45 0.52
C GLN A 65 -7.29 10.07 0.49
N LEU A 66 -6.20 9.90 1.26
CA LEU A 66 -5.51 8.64 1.44
C LEU A 66 -5.52 8.27 2.93
N ASP A 67 -6.02 7.09 3.25
CA ASP A 67 -5.97 6.52 4.60
C ASP A 67 -4.89 5.46 4.64
N LEU A 68 -3.72 5.82 5.15
CA LEU A 68 -2.51 5.03 5.11
C LEU A 68 -2.30 4.24 6.40
N LYS A 69 -1.90 2.99 6.24
CA LYS A 69 -1.36 2.10 7.26
C LYS A 69 0.08 1.76 6.88
N GLN A 70 0.92 1.51 7.88
CA GLN A 70 2.33 1.22 7.67
C GLN A 70 2.78 0.06 8.55
N SER A 71 3.63 -0.80 7.98
CA SER A 71 4.36 -1.84 8.69
C SER A 71 5.81 -1.79 8.17
N ALA A 72 6.72 -1.27 8.99
CA ALA A 72 8.09 -0.94 8.61
C ALA A 72 8.15 -0.08 7.33
N HIS A 73 8.78 -0.58 6.26
CA HIS A 73 8.88 0.13 4.97
C HIS A 73 7.62 0.03 4.12
N ARG A 74 6.74 -0.94 4.38
CA ARG A 74 5.54 -1.14 3.58
C ARG A 74 4.42 -0.21 4.02
N VAL A 75 3.82 0.50 3.05
CA VAL A 75 2.67 1.39 3.21
C VAL A 75 1.51 0.82 2.41
N TYR A 76 0.33 0.75 3.01
CA TYR A 76 -0.87 0.24 2.35
C TYR A 76 -2.11 0.93 2.92
N GLY A 77 -3.21 0.89 2.18
CA GLY A 77 -4.41 1.55 2.66
C GLY A 77 -5.50 1.67 1.61
N LEU A 78 -6.36 2.65 1.84
CA LEU A 78 -7.46 3.00 0.95
C LEU A 78 -7.33 4.46 0.55
N GLY A 79 -7.76 4.78 -0.67
CA GLY A 79 -7.84 6.12 -1.17
C GLY A 79 -9.23 6.41 -1.72
N SER A 80 -9.65 7.66 -1.67
CA SER A 80 -10.83 8.15 -2.35
C SER A 80 -10.48 9.40 -3.14
N MET A 81 -10.86 9.40 -4.41
CA MET A 81 -10.72 10.56 -5.29
C MET A 81 -12.12 11.07 -5.61
N ARG A 82 -12.36 12.36 -5.39
CA ARG A 82 -13.62 13.02 -5.71
C ARG A 82 -13.35 14.15 -6.68
N VAL A 83 -14.14 14.22 -7.72
CA VAL A 83 -14.19 15.32 -8.67
C VAL A 83 -15.59 15.91 -8.59
N GLU A 84 -15.68 17.15 -8.12
CA GLU A 84 -16.94 17.89 -8.04
C GLU A 84 -17.02 18.83 -9.25
N HIS A 85 -18.03 18.63 -10.07
CA HIS A 85 -18.36 19.48 -11.20
C HIS A 85 -19.83 19.84 -11.12
N SER A 86 -20.20 21.04 -11.57
CA SER A 86 -21.55 21.64 -11.41
C SER A 86 -22.74 20.73 -11.79
N ASN A 87 -22.54 19.64 -12.52
CA ASN A 87 -23.57 18.71 -12.94
C ASN A 87 -23.30 17.21 -12.69
N ASN A 88 -22.10 16.84 -12.24
CA ASN A 88 -21.77 15.43 -11.99
C ASN A 88 -20.62 15.31 -10.98
N ASP A 89 -20.93 14.76 -9.82
CA ASP A 89 -19.93 14.33 -8.86
C ASP A 89 -19.46 12.93 -9.21
N TYR A 90 -18.16 12.75 -9.27
CA TYR A 90 -17.55 11.44 -9.48
C TYR A 90 -16.68 11.07 -8.27
N ILE A 91 -16.96 9.91 -7.70
CA ILE A 91 -16.16 9.36 -6.58
C ILE A 91 -15.55 8.04 -7.03
N GLN A 92 -14.26 7.89 -6.82
CA GLN A 92 -13.52 6.66 -7.08
C GLN A 92 -12.79 6.20 -5.84
N ASN A 93 -13.05 4.97 -5.42
CA ASN A 93 -12.32 4.32 -4.34
C ASN A 93 -11.17 3.51 -4.89
N LEU A 94 -10.03 3.58 -4.20
CA LEU A 94 -8.76 3.01 -4.61
C LEU A 94 -8.17 2.19 -3.47
N THR A 95 -7.51 1.09 -3.81
CA THR A 95 -6.58 0.41 -2.90
C THR A 95 -5.18 0.96 -3.11
N ILE A 96 -4.42 1.08 -2.04
CA ILE A 96 -3.07 1.62 -2.03
C ILE A 96 -2.11 0.53 -1.58
N ASP A 97 -0.99 0.38 -2.29
CA ASP A 97 0.16 -0.44 -1.92
C ASP A 97 1.44 0.35 -2.27
N GLY A 98 2.41 0.38 -1.39
CA GLY A 98 3.60 1.19 -1.55
C GLY A 98 4.69 0.86 -0.55
N GLU A 99 5.81 1.57 -0.70
CA GLU A 99 7.00 1.40 0.14
C GLU A 99 7.67 2.74 0.41
N THR A 100 8.32 2.85 1.58
CA THR A 100 9.12 4.02 1.93
C THR A 100 10.61 3.67 1.96
N TRP A 101 11.43 4.48 1.30
CA TRP A 101 12.88 4.37 1.28
C TRP A 101 13.52 5.76 1.27
N GLU A 102 14.54 5.97 2.10
CA GLU A 102 15.40 7.16 2.08
C GLU A 102 14.65 8.50 2.06
N GLY A 103 13.50 8.58 2.76
CA GLY A 103 12.70 9.79 2.80
C GLY A 103 11.73 9.97 1.62
N PHE A 104 11.55 8.94 0.79
CA PHE A 104 10.58 8.91 -0.30
C PHE A 104 9.52 7.84 -0.07
N LEU A 105 8.33 8.10 -0.54
CA LEU A 105 7.19 7.18 -0.60
C LEU A 105 6.87 6.87 -2.06
N ILE A 106 6.94 5.59 -2.43
CA ILE A 106 6.45 5.09 -3.71
C ILE A 106 5.10 4.44 -3.47
N ILE A 107 4.06 4.84 -4.22
CA ILE A 107 2.72 4.26 -4.10
C ILE A 107 2.19 3.81 -5.46
N LYS A 108 1.38 2.76 -5.41
CA LYS A 108 0.56 2.27 -6.51
C LYS A 108 -0.89 2.24 -6.03
N MET A 109 -1.79 2.79 -6.81
CA MET A 109 -3.21 2.78 -6.49
C MET A 109 -4.00 2.13 -7.61
N ARG A 110 -5.00 1.34 -7.24
CA ARG A 110 -5.89 0.65 -8.19
C ARG A 110 -7.32 0.85 -7.79
N SER A 111 -8.21 1.00 -8.78
CA SER A 111 -9.64 1.04 -8.52
C SER A 111 -10.11 -0.22 -7.80
N THR A 112 -10.99 -0.04 -6.81
CA THR A 112 -11.70 -1.14 -6.16
C THR A 112 -12.87 -1.66 -7.00
N SER A 113 -13.30 -0.88 -8.00
CA SER A 113 -14.39 -1.24 -8.91
C SER A 113 -13.85 -1.95 -10.15
N ASN A 114 -14.44 -3.09 -10.49
CA ASN A 114 -14.14 -3.84 -11.72
C ASN A 114 -14.56 -3.11 -13.00
N SER A 115 -15.42 -2.08 -12.89
CA SER A 115 -15.90 -1.29 -14.02
C SER A 115 -14.96 -0.15 -14.42
N SER A 116 -13.95 0.16 -13.61
CA SER A 116 -13.01 1.25 -13.85
C SER A 116 -11.57 0.76 -13.85
N LEU A 117 -10.91 0.84 -15.00
CA LEU A 117 -9.48 0.53 -15.14
C LEU A 117 -8.64 1.75 -14.76
N SER A 118 -8.70 2.14 -13.48
CA SER A 118 -7.85 3.22 -12.99
C SER A 118 -6.63 2.66 -12.28
N PHE A 119 -5.48 3.11 -12.74
CA PHE A 119 -4.19 2.82 -12.15
C PHE A 119 -3.42 4.12 -11.99
N VAL A 120 -2.85 4.32 -10.82
CA VAL A 120 -2.00 5.48 -10.48
C VAL A 120 -0.72 4.96 -9.87
N SER A 121 0.40 5.56 -10.25
CA SER A 121 1.71 5.32 -9.64
C SER A 121 2.33 6.66 -9.27
N GLY A 122 2.80 6.80 -8.04
CA GLY A 122 3.34 8.06 -7.55
C GLY A 122 4.64 7.90 -6.79
N LEU A 123 5.45 8.96 -6.84
CA LEU A 123 6.67 9.14 -6.05
C LEU A 123 6.56 10.47 -5.28
N PHE A 124 6.65 10.39 -3.96
CA PHE A 124 6.53 11.53 -3.06
C PHE A 124 7.73 11.63 -2.13
N LYS A 125 8.26 12.81 -1.99
CA LYS A 125 9.22 13.16 -0.95
C LYS A 125 8.47 13.39 0.36
N ILE A 126 8.97 12.81 1.44
CA ILE A 126 8.42 12.98 2.78
C ILE A 126 9.07 14.24 3.39
N GLU A 127 8.26 15.22 3.72
CA GLU A 127 8.68 16.51 4.28
C GLU A 127 8.07 16.74 5.66
N GLU A 128 8.54 17.77 6.37
CA GLU A 128 8.01 18.20 7.67
C GLU A 128 7.89 17.06 8.70
N ARG A 129 8.91 16.18 8.74
CA ARG A 129 8.95 15.00 9.64
C ARG A 129 7.74 14.06 9.49
N GLY A 130 7.19 13.96 8.28
CA GLY A 130 6.02 13.14 7.99
C GLY A 130 4.69 13.89 8.11
N GLY A 131 4.70 15.20 8.01
CA GLY A 131 3.49 16.04 7.94
C GLY A 131 3.03 16.36 6.52
N LYS A 132 3.96 16.28 5.54
CA LYS A 132 3.69 16.63 4.15
C LYS A 132 4.32 15.64 3.18
N LEU A 133 3.61 15.35 2.09
CA LEU A 133 4.09 14.54 0.96
C LEU A 133 4.03 15.41 -0.29
N THR A 134 5.21 15.68 -0.88
CA THR A 134 5.35 16.49 -2.09
C THR A 134 5.91 15.64 -3.21
N GLY A 135 5.25 15.61 -4.35
CA GLY A 135 5.72 14.80 -5.46
C GLY A 135 4.78 14.78 -6.65
N SER A 136 4.88 13.73 -7.44
CA SER A 136 4.05 13.56 -8.62
C SER A 136 3.54 12.14 -8.74
N TRP A 137 2.43 12.02 -9.43
CA TRP A 137 1.91 10.74 -9.86
C TRP A 137 1.64 10.69 -11.36
N ALA A 138 1.70 9.49 -11.89
CA ALA A 138 1.31 9.19 -13.26
C ALA A 138 0.05 8.32 -13.24
N TYR A 139 -0.90 8.65 -14.11
CA TYR A 139 -2.16 7.95 -14.20
C TYR A 139 -2.63 7.79 -15.66
N ARG A 140 -3.52 6.85 -15.88
CA ARG A 140 -4.15 6.63 -17.19
C ARG A 140 -5.15 7.77 -17.45
N GLY A 141 -4.84 8.59 -18.44
CA GLY A 141 -5.72 9.63 -18.92
C GLY A 141 -6.77 9.10 -19.90
N ARG A 142 -7.65 9.99 -20.35
CA ARG A 142 -8.54 9.70 -21.47
C ARG A 142 -7.71 9.44 -22.72
N GLN A 143 -8.15 8.57 -23.62
CA GLN A 143 -7.45 8.15 -24.83
C GLN A 143 -6.17 7.30 -24.59
N ASP A 144 -6.12 6.54 -23.51
CA ASP A 144 -5.00 5.65 -23.16
C ASP A 144 -3.62 6.31 -23.06
N THR A 145 -3.60 7.61 -22.83
CA THR A 145 -2.35 8.36 -22.60
C THR A 145 -1.96 8.31 -21.13
N VAL A 146 -0.64 8.31 -20.86
CA VAL A 146 -0.12 8.50 -19.51
C VAL A 146 -0.07 10.00 -19.25
N ARG A 147 -0.74 10.44 -18.19
CA ARG A 147 -0.67 11.82 -17.69
C ARG A 147 0.03 11.84 -16.35
N HIS A 148 0.64 12.95 -16.01
CA HIS A 148 1.29 13.20 -14.72
C HIS A 148 0.75 14.50 -14.13
N GLU A 149 0.76 14.58 -12.81
CA GLU A 149 0.33 15.74 -12.04
C GLU A 149 1.19 15.85 -10.77
N GLU A 150 1.54 17.08 -10.39
CA GLU A 150 2.23 17.37 -9.15
C GLU A 150 1.21 17.59 -8.04
N LEU A 151 1.49 17.04 -6.86
CA LEU A 151 0.57 17.00 -5.74
C LEU A 151 1.30 17.23 -4.41
N ASN A 152 0.59 17.88 -3.51
CA ASN A 152 1.04 18.11 -2.15
C ASN A 152 -0.04 17.60 -1.19
N PHE A 153 0.19 16.45 -0.57
CA PHE A 153 -0.69 15.95 0.47
C PHE A 153 -0.28 16.50 1.83
N GLU A 154 -1.24 16.91 2.59
CA GLU A 154 -1.07 17.30 3.98
C GLU A 154 -1.71 16.27 4.91
N ARG A 155 -1.02 15.97 6.02
CA ARG A 155 -1.53 15.04 7.01
C ARG A 155 -2.62 15.72 7.81
N VAL A 156 -3.78 15.07 7.88
CA VAL A 156 -4.85 15.53 8.77
C VAL A 156 -4.49 15.09 10.18
N ASN A 157 -4.08 16.07 11.01
CA ASN A 157 -3.90 15.81 12.43
C ASN A 157 -5.26 15.48 13.03
N GLY A 158 -5.41 14.26 13.55
CA GLY A 158 -6.56 13.83 14.32
C GLY A 158 -6.49 14.38 15.74
#